data_b3ac5fde895acc2cd6d29bd2b6e9f71f
#
_entry.id   b3ac5fde895acc2cd6d29bd2b6e9f71f
#
_cell.length_a   1.000
_cell.length_b   1.000
_cell.length_c   1.000
_cell.angle_alpha   90.00
_cell.angle_beta   90.00
_cell.angle_gamma   90.00
#
_symmetry.space_group_name_H-M   'P 1'
#
loop_
_entity.id
_entity.type
_entity.pdbx_description
1 polymer ?
#
loop_
_entity_poly.entity_id
_entity_poly.type
_entity_poly.pdbx_seq_one_letter_code
_entity_poly.pdbx_strand_id
1 'polypeptide(L)'
;SCTGKRSDGTIVNNEVALQTEEIHFPQQDVLQLKSYYLSSPVHGDSVNILIGYNYRLHSLDYLDLESKQVTQVTLPAKGPHAISRLSGIYVHSLDSVWVSDDSEHVFLVDSRGTVKNIVDLREYLDDKEQLLINTNYAIHTSRLYYNKNRQSLMFLTQNLSSKVFAVKEVFINKEKDVAIYYLSPSNIIPDMSAGYSYMSFPNVNYVGENIIYNYPAESSIYTLNIVTNERNSVMAESNYTSNI
;
A
#
# COMPACT_ATOMS: atom_id res chain seq x y z
N SER A 1 -22.06 -10.89 8.52
CA SER A 1 -21.49 -12.23 8.28
C SER A 1 -21.46 -12.49 6.79
N CYS A 2 -20.29 -12.76 6.22
CA CYS A 2 -20.17 -13.16 4.82
C CYS A 2 -20.38 -14.66 4.72
N THR A 3 -21.44 -15.09 4.03
CA THR A 3 -21.67 -16.51 3.70
C THR A 3 -21.17 -16.74 2.27
N GLY A 4 -20.09 -17.50 2.10
CA GLY A 4 -19.64 -17.92 0.79
C GLY A 4 -20.25 -19.27 0.40
N LYS A 5 -20.86 -19.37 -0.77
CA LYS A 5 -21.25 -20.65 -1.37
C LYS A 5 -20.03 -21.30 -2.02
N ARG A 6 -19.68 -22.49 -1.62
CA ARG A 6 -18.79 -23.37 -2.39
C ARG A 6 -19.58 -24.13 -3.45
N SER A 7 -18.89 -24.61 -4.48
CA SER A 7 -19.46 -25.35 -5.61
C SER A 7 -20.21 -26.64 -5.25
N ASP A 8 -20.08 -27.12 -4.00
CA ASP A 8 -20.75 -28.29 -3.44
C ASP A 8 -22.05 -27.97 -2.67
N GLY A 9 -22.46 -26.69 -2.64
CA GLY A 9 -23.67 -26.27 -1.98
C GLY A 9 -23.61 -26.21 -0.44
N THR A 10 -22.46 -26.50 0.15
CA THR A 10 -22.28 -26.44 1.61
C THR A 10 -22.08 -24.99 2.05
N ILE A 11 -23.00 -24.45 2.82
CA ILE A 11 -22.86 -23.13 3.45
C ILE A 11 -21.97 -23.33 4.68
N VAL A 12 -20.77 -22.79 4.65
CA VAL A 12 -19.88 -22.76 5.82
C VAL A 12 -20.13 -21.44 6.56
N ASN A 13 -20.85 -21.51 7.67
CA ASN A 13 -20.95 -20.40 8.61
C ASN A 13 -19.68 -20.38 9.47
N ASN A 14 -18.71 -19.56 9.08
CA ASN A 14 -17.58 -19.25 9.93
C ASN A 14 -17.94 -18.00 10.75
N GLU A 15 -18.23 -18.18 12.02
CA GLU A 15 -18.28 -17.06 12.95
C GLU A 15 -16.85 -16.62 13.27
N VAL A 16 -16.50 -15.40 12.93
CA VAL A 16 -15.24 -14.79 13.31
C VAL A 16 -15.50 -13.89 14.50
N ALA A 17 -14.98 -14.29 15.66
CA ALA A 17 -14.94 -13.45 16.85
C ALA A 17 -13.73 -12.52 16.76
N LEU A 18 -13.98 -11.21 16.77
CA LEU A 18 -12.92 -10.21 16.86
C LEU A 18 -12.70 -9.84 18.32
N GLN A 19 -11.46 -9.97 18.78
CA GLN A 19 -11.00 -9.40 20.03
C GLN A 19 -10.24 -8.12 19.74
N THR A 20 -10.54 -7.06 20.51
CA THR A 20 -9.82 -5.80 20.46
C THR A 20 -9.09 -5.59 21.77
N GLU A 21 -7.82 -5.21 21.69
CA GLU A 21 -7.00 -4.84 22.83
C GLU A 21 -6.56 -3.38 22.68
N GLU A 22 -6.64 -2.60 23.75
CA GLU A 22 -6.15 -1.24 23.79
C GLU A 22 -4.75 -1.24 24.43
N ILE A 23 -3.75 -0.80 23.66
CA ILE A 23 -2.37 -0.74 24.11
C ILE A 23 -2.01 0.70 24.45
N HIS A 24 -1.70 0.95 25.72
CA HIS A 24 -1.27 2.26 26.20
C HIS A 24 0.26 2.33 26.22
N PHE A 25 0.81 3.31 25.53
CA PHE A 25 2.23 3.65 25.63
C PHE A 25 2.43 4.69 26.75
N PRO A 26 3.45 4.55 27.60
CA PRO A 26 3.77 5.57 28.59
C PRO A 26 4.08 6.89 27.87
N GLN A 27 3.61 7.99 28.44
CA GLN A 27 3.74 9.32 27.86
C GLN A 27 5.22 9.68 27.75
N GLN A 28 5.76 9.52 26.59
CA GLN A 28 7.08 9.98 26.18
C GLN A 28 6.89 10.96 25.03
N ASP A 29 7.90 11.73 24.77
CA ASP A 29 8.01 12.76 23.74
C ASP A 29 6.94 12.78 22.63
N VAL A 30 6.90 13.75 21.80
CA VAL A 30 5.80 14.08 20.88
C VAL A 30 5.40 12.90 19.98
N LEU A 31 4.43 12.09 20.42
CA LEU A 31 3.74 11.13 19.56
C LEU A 31 2.70 11.83 18.69
N GLN A 32 2.23 11.17 17.64
CA GLN A 32 1.09 11.64 16.86
C GLN A 32 -0.17 11.67 17.72
N LEU A 33 -0.82 12.83 17.81
CA LEU A 33 -1.95 13.05 18.72
C LEU A 33 -3.25 12.37 18.31
N LYS A 34 -3.39 11.92 17.04
CA LYS A 34 -4.62 11.29 16.55
C LYS A 34 -4.38 9.90 16.02
N SER A 35 -3.58 9.79 14.98
CA SER A 35 -3.28 8.51 14.32
C SER A 35 -2.04 8.65 13.44
N TYR A 36 -1.35 7.54 13.25
CA TYR A 36 -0.35 7.43 12.21
C TYR A 36 -1.06 7.09 10.90
N TYR A 37 -1.27 8.06 10.04
CA TYR A 37 -1.90 7.86 8.74
C TYR A 37 -1.07 6.98 7.80
N LEU A 38 0.25 7.02 7.97
CA LEU A 38 1.18 6.12 7.31
C LEU A 38 1.81 5.25 8.38
N SER A 39 1.44 3.98 8.40
CA SER A 39 1.99 2.99 9.32
C SER A 39 1.93 1.61 8.69
N SER A 40 2.84 0.75 9.10
CA SER A 40 2.89 -0.63 8.68
C SER A 40 3.43 -1.49 9.80
N PRO A 41 2.88 -2.68 10.05
CA PRO A 41 3.49 -3.66 10.95
C PRO A 41 4.77 -4.20 10.33
N VAL A 42 5.68 -4.64 11.18
CA VAL A 42 6.82 -5.44 10.75
C VAL A 42 6.34 -6.86 10.48
N HIS A 43 6.58 -7.35 9.28
CA HIS A 43 6.23 -8.72 8.91
C HIS A 43 7.32 -9.70 9.35
N GLY A 44 7.04 -10.51 10.38
CA GLY A 44 7.95 -11.55 10.88
C GLY A 44 7.37 -12.29 12.08
N ASP A 45 7.81 -13.53 12.29
CA ASP A 45 7.18 -14.49 13.23
C ASP A 45 7.36 -14.14 14.72
N SER A 46 8.12 -13.11 15.07
CA SER A 46 8.46 -12.82 16.47
C SER A 46 8.53 -11.33 16.80
N VAL A 47 8.07 -10.46 15.93
CA VAL A 47 8.23 -8.99 16.13
C VAL A 47 6.86 -8.35 16.15
N ASN A 48 6.49 -7.79 17.28
CA ASN A 48 5.22 -7.10 17.48
C ASN A 48 5.45 -5.57 17.46
N ILE A 49 6.02 -5.08 16.36
CA ILE A 49 6.35 -3.67 16.18
C ILE A 49 5.52 -3.06 15.06
N LEU A 50 4.93 -1.90 15.33
CA LEU A 50 4.31 -1.03 14.34
C LEU A 50 5.26 0.13 14.05
N ILE A 51 5.53 0.41 12.78
CA ILE A 51 6.30 1.59 12.37
C ILE A 51 5.34 2.61 11.78
N GLY A 52 5.35 3.82 12.31
CA GLY A 52 4.50 4.92 11.87
C GLY A 52 5.28 6.19 11.57
N TYR A 53 4.83 6.97 10.59
CA TYR A 53 5.43 8.26 10.28
C TYR A 53 4.87 9.38 11.15
N ASN A 54 5.75 10.02 11.90
CA ASN A 54 5.46 11.21 12.69
C ASN A 54 5.80 12.47 11.86
N TYR A 55 4.78 13.08 11.27
CA TYR A 55 4.98 14.26 10.42
C TYR A 55 5.45 15.51 11.18
N ARG A 56 5.24 15.58 12.50
CA ARG A 56 5.65 16.72 13.33
C ARG A 56 7.15 16.72 13.58
N LEU A 57 7.69 15.54 13.87
CA LEU A 57 9.12 15.35 14.14
C LEU A 57 9.90 14.96 12.90
N HIS A 58 9.21 14.68 11.80
CA HIS A 58 9.80 14.10 10.60
C HIS A 58 10.61 12.85 10.92
N SER A 59 9.97 11.92 11.63
CA SER A 59 10.57 10.69 12.12
C SER A 59 9.75 9.46 11.77
N LEU A 60 10.39 8.29 11.77
CA LEU A 60 9.72 7.01 11.88
C LEU A 60 9.68 6.63 13.37
N ASP A 61 8.48 6.45 13.89
CA ASP A 61 8.25 6.01 15.25
C ASP A 61 8.05 4.50 15.26
N TYR A 62 8.96 3.78 15.91
CA TYR A 62 8.91 2.33 16.10
C TYR A 62 8.20 2.06 17.42
N LEU A 63 6.98 1.55 17.35
CA LEU A 63 6.14 1.25 18.50
C LEU A 63 6.20 -0.25 18.79
N ASP A 64 6.93 -0.63 19.82
CA ASP A 64 6.96 -2.02 20.31
C ASP A 64 5.72 -2.27 21.15
N LEU A 65 4.82 -3.12 20.66
CA LEU A 65 3.53 -3.39 21.27
C LEU A 65 3.64 -4.28 22.52
N GLU A 66 4.73 -5.03 22.67
CA GLU A 66 4.98 -5.86 23.86
C GLU A 66 5.62 -5.05 25.00
N SER A 67 6.78 -4.45 24.73
CA SER A 67 7.51 -3.67 25.73
C SER A 67 6.89 -2.30 26.00
N LYS A 68 5.96 -1.86 25.13
CA LYS A 68 5.32 -0.54 25.14
C LYS A 68 6.32 0.61 25.06
N GLN A 69 7.43 0.38 24.37
CA GLN A 69 8.45 1.39 24.14
C GLN A 69 8.31 1.99 22.74
N VAL A 70 8.74 3.25 22.63
CA VAL A 70 8.78 3.96 21.35
C VAL A 70 10.21 4.41 21.09
N THR A 71 10.71 4.06 19.90
CA THR A 71 12.00 4.56 19.39
C THR A 71 11.71 5.48 18.23
N GLN A 72 12.21 6.72 18.29
CA GLN A 72 12.02 7.71 17.22
C GLN A 72 13.29 7.84 16.38
N VAL A 73 13.15 7.61 15.09
CA VAL A 73 14.23 7.68 14.11
C VAL A 73 13.99 8.87 13.19
N THR A 74 14.77 9.94 13.40
CA THR A 74 14.66 11.16 12.60
C THR A 74 15.10 10.91 11.16
N LEU A 75 14.30 11.38 10.19
CA LEU A 75 14.62 11.34 8.78
C LEU A 75 15.41 12.58 8.36
N PRO A 76 16.32 12.47 7.38
CA PRO A 76 17.10 13.61 6.91
C PRO A 76 16.20 14.62 6.17
N ALA A 77 16.04 15.82 6.72
CA ALA A 77 15.24 16.90 6.13
C ALA A 77 16.06 17.85 5.24
N LYS A 78 17.39 17.70 5.19
CA LYS A 78 18.31 18.56 4.42
C LYS A 78 19.45 17.75 3.83
N GLY A 79 20.06 18.28 2.78
CA GLY A 79 21.21 17.66 2.11
C GLY A 79 20.82 16.84 0.89
N PRO A 80 21.75 16.12 0.27
CA PRO A 80 21.54 15.40 -0.99
C PRO A 80 20.59 14.20 -0.86
N HIS A 81 20.38 13.70 0.34
CA HIS A 81 19.46 12.60 0.64
C HIS A 81 18.26 13.09 1.48
N ALA A 82 17.92 14.38 1.34
CA ALA A 82 16.76 14.92 2.05
C ALA A 82 15.49 14.22 1.60
N ILE A 83 14.70 13.83 2.59
CA ILE A 83 13.38 13.23 2.40
C ILE A 83 12.35 14.32 2.70
N SER A 84 11.44 14.58 1.80
CA SER A 84 10.34 15.50 2.04
C SER A 84 9.22 14.82 2.86
N ARG A 85 8.04 15.38 2.88
CA ARG A 85 6.91 14.77 3.57
C ARG A 85 6.60 13.41 2.97
N LEU A 86 6.44 12.39 3.82
CA LEU A 86 6.13 11.05 3.34
C LEU A 86 4.70 10.94 2.82
N SER A 87 4.56 10.18 1.75
CA SER A 87 3.31 9.80 1.09
C SER A 87 3.03 8.30 1.16
N GLY A 88 4.05 7.47 1.40
CA GLY A 88 3.91 6.03 1.53
C GLY A 88 4.99 5.42 2.42
N ILE A 89 4.69 4.26 2.97
CA ILE A 89 5.62 3.46 3.77
C ILE A 89 5.41 1.98 3.48
N TYR A 90 6.49 1.24 3.35
CA TYR A 90 6.49 -0.21 3.32
C TYR A 90 7.63 -0.75 4.19
N VAL A 91 7.29 -1.50 5.21
CA VAL A 91 8.25 -2.08 6.14
C VAL A 91 8.63 -3.47 5.66
N HIS A 92 9.90 -3.65 5.28
CA HIS A 92 10.44 -4.95 4.96
C HIS A 92 11.01 -5.65 6.19
N SER A 93 11.77 -4.89 6.99
CA SER A 93 12.32 -5.32 8.28
C SER A 93 12.57 -4.09 9.15
N LEU A 94 12.99 -4.28 10.40
CA LEU A 94 13.34 -3.18 11.30
C LEU A 94 14.47 -2.29 10.74
N ASP A 95 15.39 -2.86 9.97
CA ASP A 95 16.53 -2.16 9.38
C ASP A 95 16.37 -1.91 7.87
N SER A 96 15.16 -2.03 7.35
CA SER A 96 14.88 -1.90 5.93
C SER A 96 13.45 -1.41 5.71
N VAL A 97 13.29 -0.09 5.71
CA VAL A 97 12.00 0.58 5.52
C VAL A 97 12.03 1.37 4.22
N TRP A 98 11.14 1.04 3.30
CA TRP A 98 10.91 1.80 2.10
C TRP A 98 9.91 2.92 2.38
N VAL A 99 10.27 4.14 2.05
CA VAL A 99 9.40 5.31 2.18
C VAL A 99 9.34 6.06 0.86
N SER A 100 8.16 6.51 0.47
CA SER A 100 7.98 7.45 -0.64
C SER A 100 7.66 8.83 -0.11
N ASP A 101 8.10 9.86 -0.81
CA ASP A 101 7.84 11.24 -0.45
C ASP A 101 7.01 11.99 -1.50
N ASP A 102 6.66 13.24 -1.20
CA ASP A 102 5.84 14.09 -2.10
C ASP A 102 6.56 14.46 -3.41
N SER A 103 7.87 14.22 -3.52
CA SER A 103 8.65 14.48 -4.74
C SER A 103 8.78 13.24 -5.65
N GLU A 104 7.99 12.18 -5.37
CA GLU A 104 7.96 10.95 -6.15
C GLU A 104 9.26 10.13 -6.12
N HIS A 105 10.08 10.36 -5.08
CA HIS A 105 11.20 9.50 -4.77
C HIS A 105 10.80 8.42 -3.77
N VAL A 106 11.47 7.28 -3.89
CA VAL A 106 11.39 6.19 -2.92
C VAL A 106 12.78 5.99 -2.32
N PHE A 107 12.83 6.00 -1.00
CA PHE A 107 14.06 5.87 -0.23
C PHE A 107 14.04 4.55 0.55
N LEU A 108 15.15 3.83 0.56
CA LEU A 108 15.40 2.77 1.51
C LEU A 108 16.13 3.36 2.72
N VAL A 109 15.53 3.23 3.89
CA VAL A 109 16.04 3.80 5.15
C VAL A 109 16.33 2.69 6.15
N ASP A 110 17.47 2.77 6.83
CA ASP A 110 17.81 1.85 7.93
C ASP A 110 17.21 2.31 9.28
N SER A 111 17.34 1.47 10.31
CA SER A 111 16.88 1.74 11.68
C SER A 111 17.54 2.95 12.37
N ARG A 112 18.52 3.59 11.75
CA ARG A 112 19.17 4.82 12.21
C ARG A 112 18.75 6.05 11.42
N GLY A 113 17.85 5.90 10.44
CA GLY A 113 17.43 6.98 9.56
C GLY A 113 18.38 7.25 8.39
N THR A 114 19.37 6.36 8.16
CA THR A 114 20.32 6.52 7.07
C THR A 114 19.71 6.03 5.76
N VAL A 115 19.76 6.86 4.73
CA VAL A 115 19.33 6.50 3.38
C VAL A 115 20.35 5.57 2.74
N LYS A 116 19.92 4.39 2.33
CA LYS A 116 20.74 3.35 1.68
C LYS A 116 20.57 3.30 0.17
N ASN A 117 19.38 3.65 -0.30
CA ASN A 117 19.05 3.66 -1.72
C ASN A 117 18.02 4.74 -2.02
N ILE A 118 18.01 5.24 -3.24
CA ILE A 118 17.06 6.22 -3.74
C ILE A 118 16.62 5.79 -5.13
N VAL A 119 15.31 5.77 -5.37
CA VAL A 119 14.72 5.49 -6.67
C VAL A 119 13.80 6.67 -7.05
N ASP A 120 14.09 7.34 -8.16
CA ASP A 120 13.22 8.36 -8.73
C ASP A 120 12.16 7.66 -9.59
N LEU A 121 10.92 7.64 -9.14
CA LEU A 121 9.83 6.94 -9.84
C LEU A 121 9.43 7.65 -11.14
N ARG A 122 9.74 8.95 -11.30
CA ARG A 122 9.43 9.71 -12.51
C ARG A 122 10.18 9.18 -13.73
N GLU A 123 11.36 8.59 -13.53
CA GLU A 123 12.13 7.97 -14.61
C GLU A 123 11.44 6.76 -15.27
N TYR A 124 10.39 6.24 -14.62
CA TYR A 124 9.62 5.08 -15.05
C TYR A 124 8.20 5.43 -15.50
N LEU A 125 7.87 6.73 -15.60
CA LEU A 125 6.57 7.21 -16.07
C LEU A 125 6.68 7.73 -17.50
N ASP A 126 5.62 7.49 -18.27
CA ASP A 126 5.42 8.15 -19.56
C ASP A 126 4.79 9.53 -19.36
N ASP A 127 4.92 10.43 -20.34
CA ASP A 127 4.38 11.80 -20.30
C ASP A 127 2.87 11.89 -20.01
N LYS A 128 2.14 10.81 -20.25
CA LYS A 128 0.68 10.72 -20.05
C LYS A 128 0.31 9.95 -18.79
N GLU A 129 1.25 9.59 -18.00
CA GLU A 129 1.01 8.85 -16.76
C GLU A 129 1.15 9.71 -15.54
N GLN A 130 0.35 9.42 -14.55
CA GLN A 130 0.51 9.96 -13.20
C GLN A 130 0.73 8.84 -12.19
N LEU A 131 1.58 9.13 -11.23
CA LEU A 131 1.80 8.30 -10.08
C LEU A 131 0.67 8.49 -9.06
N LEU A 132 0.12 7.40 -8.53
CA LEU A 132 -0.97 7.45 -7.56
C LEU A 132 -0.50 7.21 -6.11
N ILE A 133 0.80 7.26 -5.85
CA ILE A 133 1.38 7.17 -4.51
C ILE A 133 0.90 8.32 -3.61
N ASN A 134 0.79 9.53 -4.15
CA ASN A 134 0.54 10.76 -3.40
C ASN A 134 -0.95 11.14 -3.32
N THR A 135 -1.85 10.29 -3.78
CA THR A 135 -3.27 10.64 -3.79
C THR A 135 -3.94 10.38 -2.45
N ASN A 136 -4.76 11.33 -2.01
CA ASN A 136 -5.63 11.15 -0.85
C ASN A 136 -6.87 10.30 -1.17
N TYR A 137 -7.04 9.89 -2.43
CA TYR A 137 -8.26 9.24 -2.91
C TYR A 137 -8.32 7.75 -2.58
N ALA A 138 -7.19 7.10 -2.45
CA ALA A 138 -7.12 5.67 -2.17
C ALA A 138 -6.61 5.42 -0.75
N ILE A 139 -7.44 5.65 0.24
CA ILE A 139 -7.08 5.56 1.67
C ILE A 139 -6.62 4.14 2.05
N HIS A 140 -7.16 3.12 1.38
CA HIS A 140 -6.91 1.71 1.68
C HIS A 140 -5.98 1.01 0.67
N THR A 141 -5.41 1.75 -0.26
CA THR A 141 -4.49 1.20 -1.26
C THR A 141 -3.08 1.11 -0.69
N SER A 142 -2.43 -0.03 -0.88
CA SER A 142 -0.99 -0.15 -0.68
C SER A 142 -0.28 0.67 -1.76
N ARG A 143 0.17 1.86 -1.39
CA ARG A 143 0.73 2.84 -2.32
C ARG A 143 2.12 2.46 -2.79
N LEU A 144 2.82 1.72 -1.97
CA LEU A 144 4.15 1.23 -2.23
C LEU A 144 4.24 -0.22 -1.72
N TYR A 145 4.83 -1.08 -2.51
CA TYR A 145 5.11 -2.45 -2.12
C TYR A 145 6.51 -2.84 -2.58
N TYR A 146 7.26 -3.52 -1.72
CA TYR A 146 8.54 -4.11 -2.08
C TYR A 146 8.41 -5.62 -2.16
N ASN A 147 8.63 -6.16 -3.35
CA ASN A 147 8.68 -7.60 -3.58
C ASN A 147 10.10 -8.10 -3.33
N LYS A 148 10.29 -8.75 -2.17
CA LYS A 148 11.61 -9.27 -1.76
C LYS A 148 12.15 -10.30 -2.73
N ASN A 149 11.31 -11.21 -3.21
CA ASN A 149 11.74 -12.30 -4.08
C ASN A 149 12.23 -11.82 -5.44
N ARG A 150 11.65 -10.72 -5.91
CA ARG A 150 11.98 -10.12 -7.21
C ARG A 150 12.92 -8.92 -7.09
N GLN A 151 13.16 -8.45 -5.87
CA GLN A 151 13.93 -7.23 -5.55
C GLN A 151 13.40 -6.02 -6.33
N SER A 152 12.11 -5.80 -6.28
CA SER A 152 11.40 -4.80 -7.06
C SER A 152 10.47 -3.96 -6.19
N LEU A 153 10.22 -2.73 -6.62
CA LEU A 153 9.20 -1.83 -6.09
C LEU A 153 7.98 -1.87 -6.99
N MET A 154 6.80 -1.95 -6.40
CA MET A 154 5.53 -1.93 -7.12
C MET A 154 4.69 -0.74 -6.67
N PHE A 155 4.07 -0.06 -7.62
CA PHE A 155 3.26 1.13 -7.37
C PHE A 155 2.17 1.31 -8.43
N LEU A 156 1.09 1.98 -8.04
CA LEU A 156 -0.05 2.22 -8.90
C LEU A 156 0.14 3.48 -9.76
N THR A 157 -0.18 3.37 -11.04
CA THR A 157 -0.20 4.47 -12.00
C THR A 157 -1.54 4.55 -12.72
N GLN A 158 -1.82 5.71 -13.29
CA GLN A 158 -2.95 5.93 -14.19
C GLN A 158 -2.51 6.64 -15.46
N ASN A 159 -2.90 6.14 -16.62
CA ASN A 159 -2.77 6.89 -17.86
C ASN A 159 -3.85 7.98 -17.93
N LEU A 160 -3.43 9.23 -18.03
CA LEU A 160 -4.33 10.39 -17.99
C LEU A 160 -5.25 10.49 -19.21
N SER A 161 -4.83 9.95 -20.36
CA SER A 161 -5.59 10.01 -21.61
C SER A 161 -6.62 8.88 -21.69
N SER A 162 -6.21 7.65 -21.45
CA SER A 162 -7.08 6.46 -21.54
C SER A 162 -7.80 6.14 -20.22
N LYS A 163 -7.41 6.78 -19.12
CA LYS A 163 -7.89 6.52 -17.76
C LYS A 163 -7.64 5.09 -17.27
N VAL A 164 -6.78 4.34 -17.94
CA VAL A 164 -6.40 2.97 -17.57
C VAL A 164 -5.46 3.01 -16.37
N PHE A 165 -5.72 2.15 -15.39
CA PHE A 165 -4.84 1.91 -14.25
C PHE A 165 -3.87 0.77 -14.54
N ALA A 166 -2.65 0.92 -14.03
CA ALA A 166 -1.64 -0.12 -14.08
C ALA A 166 -0.82 -0.14 -12.81
N VAL A 167 -0.36 -1.33 -12.42
CA VAL A 167 0.73 -1.45 -11.45
C VAL A 167 2.02 -1.55 -12.24
N LYS A 168 2.97 -0.70 -11.93
CA LYS A 168 4.35 -0.79 -12.44
C LYS A 168 5.23 -1.48 -11.41
N GLU A 169 6.10 -2.36 -11.88
CA GLU A 169 7.12 -3.04 -11.10
C GLU A 169 8.49 -2.62 -11.63
N VAL A 170 9.28 -1.98 -10.77
CA VAL A 170 10.62 -1.49 -11.07
C VAL A 170 11.65 -2.34 -10.36
N PHE A 171 12.58 -2.92 -11.10
CA PHE A 171 13.62 -3.80 -10.55
C PHE A 171 14.82 -2.97 -10.08
N ILE A 172 15.11 -3.01 -8.78
CA ILE A 172 16.10 -2.12 -8.14
C ILE A 172 17.51 -2.37 -8.65
N ASN A 173 17.84 -3.60 -9.00
CA ASN A 173 19.16 -4.01 -9.42
C ASN A 173 19.33 -4.06 -10.94
N LYS A 174 18.36 -3.59 -11.70
CA LYS A 174 18.38 -3.59 -13.15
C LYS A 174 18.03 -2.19 -13.65
N GLU A 175 18.97 -1.61 -14.35
CA GLU A 175 18.78 -0.26 -14.90
C GLU A 175 17.61 -0.23 -15.88
N LYS A 176 16.61 0.61 -15.57
CA LYS A 176 15.41 0.87 -16.40
C LYS A 176 14.56 -0.36 -16.78
N ASP A 177 14.69 -1.47 -16.05
CA ASP A 177 13.82 -2.62 -16.26
C ASP A 177 12.49 -2.40 -15.52
N VAL A 178 11.39 -2.40 -16.27
CA VAL A 178 10.04 -2.18 -15.75
C VAL A 178 9.05 -3.17 -16.34
N ALA A 179 8.26 -3.80 -15.48
CA ALA A 179 7.10 -4.58 -15.89
C ALA A 179 5.81 -3.77 -15.64
N ILE A 180 4.83 -3.91 -16.53
CA ILE A 180 3.56 -3.17 -16.45
C ILE A 180 2.42 -4.17 -16.41
N TYR A 181 1.60 -4.05 -15.37
CA TYR A 181 0.43 -4.90 -15.15
C TYR A 181 -0.84 -4.05 -15.22
N TYR A 182 -1.51 -4.08 -16.37
CA TYR A 182 -2.75 -3.34 -16.57
C TYR A 182 -3.87 -3.95 -15.74
N LEU A 183 -4.58 -3.13 -14.97
CA LEU A 183 -5.76 -3.57 -14.23
C LEU A 183 -6.97 -3.61 -15.16
N SER A 184 -7.88 -4.56 -14.91
CA SER A 184 -9.17 -4.57 -15.62
C SER A 184 -9.96 -3.32 -15.22
N PRO A 185 -10.66 -2.67 -16.16
CA PRO A 185 -11.51 -1.52 -15.84
C PRO A 185 -12.67 -1.93 -14.96
N SER A 186 -13.24 -0.94 -14.26
CA SER A 186 -14.50 -1.12 -13.56
C SER A 186 -15.63 -1.46 -14.55
N ASN A 187 -16.45 -2.45 -14.21
CA ASN A 187 -17.63 -2.81 -15.02
C ASN A 187 -18.81 -1.84 -14.80
N ILE A 188 -18.80 -1.07 -13.71
CA ILE A 188 -19.91 -0.21 -13.27
C ILE A 188 -19.64 1.26 -13.59
N ILE A 189 -18.37 1.66 -13.65
CA ILE A 189 -17.97 3.05 -13.94
C ILE A 189 -17.40 3.12 -15.35
N PRO A 190 -18.25 3.07 -16.38
CA PRO A 190 -17.79 3.07 -17.76
C PRO A 190 -17.23 4.43 -18.19
N ASP A 191 -17.62 5.50 -17.50
CA ASP A 191 -17.19 6.86 -17.79
C ASP A 191 -16.66 7.56 -16.54
N MET A 192 -15.34 7.70 -16.46
CA MET A 192 -14.66 8.43 -15.38
C MET A 192 -15.05 9.91 -15.31
N SER A 193 -15.71 10.46 -16.35
CA SER A 193 -16.21 11.83 -16.37
C SER A 193 -17.49 12.00 -15.53
N ALA A 194 -18.14 10.91 -15.17
CA ALA A 194 -19.44 10.92 -14.47
C ALA A 194 -19.38 11.31 -12.97
N GLY A 195 -18.21 11.74 -12.46
CA GLY A 195 -18.12 12.37 -11.14
C GLY A 195 -18.07 11.41 -9.96
N TYR A 196 -17.72 10.16 -10.15
CA TYR A 196 -17.59 9.18 -9.06
C TYR A 196 -16.41 9.44 -8.11
N SER A 197 -15.60 10.47 -8.37
CA SER A 197 -14.49 10.88 -7.51
C SER A 197 -13.57 9.70 -7.10
N TYR A 198 -13.31 9.55 -5.79
CA TYR A 198 -12.45 8.49 -5.27
C TYR A 198 -12.97 7.06 -5.51
N MET A 199 -14.28 6.88 -5.77
CA MET A 199 -14.86 5.57 -6.03
C MET A 199 -14.45 4.98 -7.38
N SER A 200 -13.92 5.79 -8.27
CA SER A 200 -13.37 5.34 -9.56
C SER A 200 -11.91 4.86 -9.49
N PHE A 201 -11.25 5.05 -8.37
CA PHE A 201 -9.88 4.58 -8.18
C PHE A 201 -9.87 3.18 -7.56
N PRO A 202 -9.06 2.24 -8.08
CA PRO A 202 -8.96 0.93 -7.48
C PRO A 202 -8.25 0.98 -6.13
N ASN A 203 -8.76 0.22 -5.16
CA ASN A 203 -7.98 -0.17 -3.99
C ASN A 203 -7.10 -1.34 -4.39
N VAL A 204 -5.79 -1.21 -4.18
CA VAL A 204 -4.82 -2.23 -4.60
C VAL A 204 -4.05 -2.72 -3.39
N ASN A 205 -3.92 -4.04 -3.27
CA ASN A 205 -3.08 -4.71 -2.31
C ASN A 205 -2.21 -5.77 -3.00
N TYR A 206 -1.13 -6.14 -2.35
CA TYR A 206 -0.16 -7.09 -2.88
C TYR A 206 -0.01 -8.26 -1.90
N VAL A 207 -0.17 -9.48 -2.41
CA VAL A 207 -0.02 -10.71 -1.59
C VAL A 207 0.81 -11.72 -2.39
N GLY A 208 2.07 -11.87 -2.01
CA GLY A 208 3.01 -12.70 -2.74
C GLY A 208 3.18 -12.24 -4.19
N GLU A 209 2.81 -13.09 -5.13
CA GLU A 209 2.87 -12.82 -6.57
C GLU A 209 1.54 -12.30 -7.14
N ASN A 210 0.59 -11.93 -6.28
CA ASN A 210 -0.72 -11.50 -6.72
C ASN A 210 -0.96 -10.02 -6.41
N ILE A 211 -1.44 -9.30 -7.41
CA ILE A 211 -2.08 -8.01 -7.27
C ILE A 211 -3.57 -8.27 -7.02
N ILE A 212 -4.08 -7.86 -5.86
CA ILE A 212 -5.49 -7.98 -5.50
C ILE A 212 -6.08 -6.58 -5.50
N TYR A 213 -7.17 -6.38 -6.22
CA TYR A 213 -7.79 -5.06 -6.31
C TYR A 213 -9.30 -5.12 -6.42
N ASN A 214 -9.94 -4.04 -6.03
CA ASN A 214 -11.36 -3.81 -6.24
C ASN A 214 -11.64 -2.32 -6.50
N TYR A 215 -12.76 -2.04 -7.14
CA TYR A 215 -13.28 -0.67 -7.21
C TYR A 215 -14.32 -0.46 -6.12
N PRO A 216 -14.29 0.66 -5.38
CA PRO A 216 -15.22 0.89 -4.28
C PRO A 216 -16.71 0.82 -4.66
N ALA A 217 -17.04 1.07 -5.93
CA ALA A 217 -18.42 1.00 -6.45
C ALA A 217 -18.87 -0.42 -6.83
N GLU A 218 -17.98 -1.42 -6.74
CA GLU A 218 -18.27 -2.79 -7.17
C GLU A 218 -18.21 -3.80 -6.02
N SER A 219 -18.99 -4.87 -6.16
CA SER A 219 -18.88 -6.04 -5.28
C SER A 219 -17.82 -7.05 -5.74
N SER A 220 -17.10 -6.76 -6.82
CA SER A 220 -16.11 -7.67 -7.39
C SER A 220 -14.72 -7.43 -6.80
N ILE A 221 -14.02 -8.53 -6.49
CA ILE A 221 -12.61 -8.55 -6.12
C ILE A 221 -11.85 -9.23 -7.26
N TYR A 222 -10.84 -8.55 -7.77
CA TYR A 222 -10.01 -9.01 -8.88
C TYR A 222 -8.66 -9.46 -8.38
N THR A 223 -8.10 -10.49 -9.01
CA THR A 223 -6.75 -10.96 -8.77
C THR A 223 -5.99 -11.06 -10.09
N LEU A 224 -4.76 -10.56 -10.11
CA LEU A 224 -3.83 -10.70 -11.22
C LEU A 224 -2.52 -11.29 -10.71
N ASN A 225 -2.15 -12.48 -11.19
CA ASN A 225 -0.86 -13.08 -10.88
C ASN A 225 0.22 -12.47 -11.81
N ILE A 226 1.27 -11.91 -11.22
CA ILE A 226 2.32 -11.18 -11.96
C ILE A 226 3.30 -12.11 -12.69
N VAL A 227 3.30 -13.39 -12.37
CA VAL A 227 4.19 -14.39 -13.00
C VAL A 227 3.49 -15.09 -14.16
N THR A 228 2.26 -15.58 -13.93
CA THR A 228 1.49 -16.32 -14.94
C THR A 228 0.62 -15.42 -15.80
N ASN A 229 0.43 -14.15 -15.41
CA ASN A 229 -0.53 -13.22 -16.00
C ASN A 229 -1.99 -13.72 -15.95
N GLU A 230 -2.26 -14.66 -15.08
CA GLU A 230 -3.60 -15.19 -14.88
C GLU A 230 -4.48 -14.17 -14.13
N ARG A 231 -5.71 -14.01 -14.61
CA ARG A 231 -6.69 -13.07 -14.08
C ARG A 231 -7.91 -13.81 -13.60
N ASN A 232 -8.31 -13.52 -12.37
CA ASN A 232 -9.52 -14.08 -11.76
C ASN A 232 -10.34 -12.95 -11.12
N SER A 233 -11.64 -13.19 -10.99
CA SER A 233 -12.51 -12.31 -10.22
C SER A 233 -13.51 -13.13 -9.42
N VAL A 234 -13.84 -12.62 -8.24
CA VAL A 234 -14.83 -13.21 -7.34
C VAL A 234 -15.79 -12.11 -6.94
N MET A 235 -17.10 -12.37 -7.04
CA MET A 235 -18.11 -11.46 -6.54
C MET A 235 -18.29 -11.66 -5.03
N ALA A 236 -18.13 -10.58 -4.27
CA ALA A 236 -18.43 -10.55 -2.84
C ALA A 236 -19.93 -10.29 -2.65
N GLU A 237 -20.72 -11.35 -2.63
CA GLU A 237 -22.18 -11.24 -2.46
C GLU A 237 -22.53 -10.76 -1.04
N SER A 238 -23.44 -9.81 -0.96
CA SER A 238 -24.05 -9.34 0.29
C SER A 238 -25.48 -9.82 0.40
N ASN A 239 -25.85 -10.32 1.58
CA ASN A 239 -27.25 -10.66 1.88
C ASN A 239 -28.08 -9.43 2.31
N TYR A 240 -27.45 -8.28 2.48
CA TYR A 240 -28.07 -7.07 3.06
C TYR A 240 -28.20 -5.92 2.07
N THR A 241 -27.47 -5.96 0.97
CA THR A 241 -27.47 -4.93 -0.06
C THR A 241 -27.56 -5.57 -1.44
N SER A 242 -28.09 -4.82 -2.42
CA SER A 242 -28.04 -5.25 -3.81
C SER A 242 -26.56 -5.41 -4.24
N ASN A 243 -26.25 -6.55 -4.82
CA ASN A 243 -24.93 -6.78 -5.42
C ASN A 243 -24.91 -6.11 -6.79
N ILE A 244 -23.94 -5.25 -6.99
CA ILE A 244 -23.71 -4.49 -8.23
C ILE A 244 -22.41 -4.95 -8.86
#